data_c84f7a90f63f9f1045ae724c4cac99d8
#
_entry.id   c84f7a90f63f9f1045ae724c4cac99d8
#
_cell.length_a   1.000
_cell.length_b   1.000
_cell.length_c   1.000
_cell.angle_alpha   90.00
_cell.angle_beta   90.00
_cell.angle_gamma   90.00
#
_symmetry.space_group_name_H-M   'P 1'
#
loop_
_entity.id
_entity.type
_entity.pdbx_description
1 polymer ?
#
loop_
_entity_poly.entity_id
_entity_poly.type
_entity_poly.pdbx_seq_one_letter_code
_entity_poly.pdbx_strand_id
1 'polypeptide(L)'
;MKNIFRYLESYSQLSLEVDKLIVSAFIELNDLKLTNNRFLRSYSISKRKSIKRGKLLKFIEIVRSEIEIFDIEKLIELFEFVISPSDRIVNGAIYTPSEIRDYIVAQSFRREGNGVANAKIADIACGCSGFLYTAAKELKRRTGNDYQHIFQHQIFGLDIQEYSVNRSKLLLSLLALSEGEDVEEFHFNIHTGDALIFNWNNVYENFQGFEIIVGNPPYVSARNLDVEAKENIKNWSVSTSGNPDLYIPFFQIGYENLAENGILGFITMNTFFKSLNGRALRKYFEDNNTSIRIIDFGTLQIFKSKSTYTCICFLEKAEQHFVEYYKSTKKELPTNRDQYSRINYQNLDAKKGWNLNDNVIISRIEATGTPFGEKYKTRHGIATLKNDIYIFKPVAEDDDYFYLQNGSLYPIEKGICKDILNSNKLSRDINFDTVIEKVLFPYNDEVKPKALDEDFLREKFPRAFEYLQVKKKILAGRDKGKGKYEKWFAFGRTQSLEKVGNKLFFPKFSDKIPSYLISNDDDLLFYNGQAIIGHSEEEMLLVKKILESRLFWYYIKTTSKPYSSDYYSLNGTYIKNFGIPEFTNDDIDFLINEPNQNIIDAFLEDYYDVQLNEELIPG
;
A
#
# COMPACT_ATOMS: atom_id res chain seq x y z
N MET A 1 -1.76 -27.20 -4.85
CA MET A 1 -0.59 -26.41 -4.33
C MET A 1 -0.35 -26.55 -2.82
N LYS A 2 -1.37 -26.77 -1.97
CA LYS A 2 -1.21 -26.80 -0.49
C LYS A 2 -0.30 -27.94 0.01
N ASN A 3 -0.44 -29.16 -0.53
CA ASN A 3 0.40 -30.29 -0.12
C ASN A 3 1.80 -30.20 -0.72
N ILE A 4 1.95 -29.59 -1.91
CA ILE A 4 3.26 -29.31 -2.51
C ILE A 4 4.07 -28.41 -1.56
N PHE A 5 3.51 -27.27 -1.11
CA PHE A 5 4.20 -26.35 -0.20
C PHE A 5 4.56 -27.01 1.13
N ARG A 6 3.60 -27.73 1.73
CA ARG A 6 3.85 -28.46 2.97
C ARG A 6 4.99 -29.49 2.82
N TYR A 7 5.05 -30.17 1.68
CA TYR A 7 6.12 -31.12 1.42
C TYR A 7 7.48 -30.42 1.28
N LEU A 8 7.55 -29.31 0.52
CA LEU A 8 8.78 -28.55 0.33
C LEU A 8 9.31 -27.97 1.64
N GLU A 9 8.43 -27.40 2.50
CA GLU A 9 8.79 -26.91 3.84
C GLU A 9 9.38 -28.02 4.73
N SER A 10 8.86 -29.25 4.63
CA SER A 10 9.34 -30.39 5.41
C SER A 10 10.57 -31.07 4.81
N TYR A 11 10.87 -30.81 3.54
CA TYR A 11 11.93 -31.51 2.81
C TYR A 11 13.33 -31.04 3.18
N SER A 12 13.57 -29.72 3.16
CA SER A 12 14.86 -29.10 3.50
C SER A 12 14.72 -27.62 3.80
N GLN A 13 15.55 -27.10 4.71
CA GLN A 13 15.73 -25.67 4.95
C GLN A 13 16.75 -25.03 3.98
N LEU A 14 17.49 -25.83 3.23
CA LEU A 14 18.47 -25.36 2.27
C LEU A 14 17.81 -25.16 0.90
N SER A 15 17.81 -23.92 0.39
CA SER A 15 17.24 -23.57 -0.91
C SER A 15 17.79 -24.44 -2.04
N LEU A 16 19.09 -24.69 -2.06
CA LEU A 16 19.75 -25.56 -3.04
C LEU A 16 19.14 -26.98 -3.13
N GLU A 17 18.83 -27.60 -1.99
CA GLU A 17 18.26 -28.96 -1.98
C GLU A 17 16.80 -28.93 -2.45
N VAL A 18 16.06 -27.88 -2.11
CA VAL A 18 14.69 -27.66 -2.59
C VAL A 18 14.69 -27.41 -4.10
N ASP A 19 15.58 -26.57 -4.60
CA ASP A 19 15.70 -26.28 -6.02
C ASP A 19 16.07 -27.53 -6.83
N LYS A 20 16.98 -28.38 -6.32
CA LYS A 20 17.29 -29.69 -6.93
C LYS A 20 16.08 -30.61 -7.04
N LEU A 21 15.23 -30.61 -6.01
CA LEU A 21 14.01 -31.40 -6.01
C LEU A 21 13.03 -30.92 -7.08
N ILE A 22 12.79 -29.60 -7.11
CA ILE A 22 11.85 -28.96 -8.04
C ILE A 22 12.32 -29.12 -9.49
N VAL A 23 13.59 -28.81 -9.77
CA VAL A 23 14.19 -28.96 -11.12
C VAL A 23 14.12 -30.40 -11.61
N SER A 24 14.49 -31.36 -10.75
CA SER A 24 14.42 -32.79 -11.12
C SER A 24 12.99 -33.25 -11.42
N ALA A 25 12.02 -32.78 -10.61
CA ALA A 25 10.61 -33.08 -10.84
C ALA A 25 10.10 -32.47 -12.14
N PHE A 26 10.50 -31.23 -12.44
CA PHE A 26 10.12 -30.56 -13.69
C PHE A 26 10.65 -31.30 -14.92
N ILE A 27 11.93 -31.66 -14.92
CA ILE A 27 12.57 -32.41 -16.01
C ILE A 27 11.86 -33.77 -16.24
N GLU A 28 11.53 -34.51 -15.18
CA GLU A 28 10.89 -35.81 -15.30
C GLU A 28 9.41 -35.75 -15.66
N LEU A 29 8.67 -34.75 -15.16
CA LEU A 29 7.25 -34.60 -15.47
C LEU A 29 7.00 -34.13 -16.89
N ASN A 30 7.96 -33.44 -17.50
CA ASN A 30 7.90 -32.95 -18.87
C ASN A 30 8.75 -33.79 -19.86
N ASP A 31 9.25 -34.97 -19.44
CA ASP A 31 10.05 -35.90 -20.25
C ASP A 31 11.25 -35.23 -20.98
N LEU A 32 11.85 -34.19 -20.33
CA LEU A 32 12.94 -33.45 -20.93
C LEU A 32 14.23 -34.25 -20.99
N LYS A 33 14.89 -34.23 -22.16
CA LYS A 33 16.19 -34.87 -22.36
C LYS A 33 17.31 -33.91 -22.01
N LEU A 34 17.92 -34.09 -20.85
CA LEU A 34 19.07 -33.33 -20.39
C LEU A 34 20.35 -34.11 -20.59
N THR A 35 21.18 -33.70 -21.54
CA THR A 35 22.42 -34.41 -21.94
C THR A 35 23.65 -33.53 -21.73
N ASN A 36 23.61 -32.29 -22.19
CA ASN A 36 24.80 -31.45 -22.32
C ASN A 36 24.90 -30.40 -21.17
N ASN A 37 23.81 -29.76 -20.80
CA ASN A 37 23.84 -28.62 -19.87
C ASN A 37 24.40 -29.02 -18.50
N ARG A 38 25.61 -28.54 -18.19
CA ARG A 38 26.32 -28.82 -16.92
C ARG A 38 25.62 -28.21 -15.72
N PHE A 39 25.08 -27.00 -15.86
CA PHE A 39 24.40 -26.30 -14.78
C PHE A 39 23.15 -27.04 -14.33
N LEU A 40 22.23 -27.38 -15.26
CA LEU A 40 21.02 -28.16 -14.95
C LEU A 40 21.35 -29.56 -14.42
N ARG A 41 22.41 -30.19 -14.93
CA ARG A 41 22.86 -31.51 -14.42
C ARG A 41 23.31 -31.43 -12.97
N SER A 42 23.91 -30.32 -12.53
CA SER A 42 24.31 -30.14 -11.13
C SER A 42 23.11 -30.00 -10.18
N TYR A 43 21.94 -29.62 -10.72
CA TYR A 43 20.66 -29.55 -10.01
C TYR A 43 19.78 -30.79 -10.20
N SER A 44 20.23 -31.80 -10.94
CA SER A 44 19.46 -33.01 -11.19
C SER A 44 19.76 -34.10 -10.16
N ILE A 45 18.70 -34.73 -9.62
CA ILE A 45 18.80 -35.91 -8.75
C ILE A 45 19.00 -37.14 -9.60
N SER A 46 20.06 -37.91 -9.32
CA SER A 46 20.40 -39.14 -10.06
C SER A 46 19.23 -40.14 -10.09
N LYS A 47 19.04 -40.81 -11.24
CA LYS A 47 18.07 -41.89 -11.40
C LYS A 47 18.44 -43.15 -10.61
N ARG A 48 19.66 -43.26 -10.09
CA ARG A 48 20.09 -44.39 -9.25
C ARG A 48 19.27 -44.44 -7.95
N LYS A 49 18.97 -45.65 -7.49
CA LYS A 49 18.21 -45.90 -6.26
C LYS A 49 18.93 -45.26 -5.06
N SER A 50 18.28 -44.30 -4.41
CA SER A 50 18.81 -43.57 -3.26
C SER A 50 17.65 -42.94 -2.45
N ILE A 51 17.93 -42.50 -1.22
CA ILE A 51 16.95 -41.81 -0.38
C ILE A 51 16.44 -40.52 -1.09
N LYS A 52 17.33 -39.74 -1.72
CA LYS A 52 16.95 -38.55 -2.49
C LYS A 52 16.03 -38.90 -3.66
N ARG A 53 16.28 -40.02 -4.35
CA ARG A 53 15.42 -40.51 -5.43
C ARG A 53 14.03 -40.92 -4.92
N GLY A 54 13.93 -41.60 -3.79
CA GLY A 54 12.65 -41.93 -3.17
C GLY A 54 11.82 -40.67 -2.80
N LYS A 55 12.47 -39.64 -2.25
CA LYS A 55 11.82 -38.37 -1.94
C LYS A 55 11.36 -37.62 -3.19
N LEU A 56 12.14 -37.66 -4.29
CA LEU A 56 11.75 -37.08 -5.58
C LEU A 56 10.50 -37.74 -6.14
N LEU A 57 10.44 -39.07 -6.16
CA LEU A 57 9.28 -39.84 -6.65
C LEU A 57 8.02 -39.49 -5.85
N LYS A 58 8.13 -39.37 -4.52
CA LYS A 58 7.02 -38.94 -3.67
C LYS A 58 6.60 -37.52 -3.99
N PHE A 59 7.52 -36.61 -4.24
CA PHE A 59 7.21 -35.24 -4.64
C PHE A 59 6.51 -35.20 -6.00
N ILE A 60 6.95 -35.96 -6.98
CA ILE A 60 6.31 -36.11 -8.30
C ILE A 60 4.86 -36.59 -8.16
N GLU A 61 4.60 -37.58 -7.29
CA GLU A 61 3.23 -38.05 -7.02
C GLU A 61 2.36 -36.94 -6.45
N ILE A 62 2.87 -36.15 -5.50
CA ILE A 62 2.14 -34.99 -4.93
C ILE A 62 1.87 -33.95 -6.02
N VAL A 63 2.85 -33.61 -6.85
CA VAL A 63 2.67 -32.67 -7.95
C VAL A 63 1.58 -33.12 -8.90
N ARG A 64 1.63 -34.40 -9.36
CA ARG A 64 0.60 -34.99 -10.24
C ARG A 64 -0.79 -34.99 -9.64
N SER A 65 -0.91 -35.09 -8.32
CA SER A 65 -2.21 -35.08 -7.63
C SER A 65 -2.83 -33.67 -7.51
N GLU A 66 -2.03 -32.62 -7.63
CA GLU A 66 -2.49 -31.23 -7.41
C GLU A 66 -2.38 -30.33 -8.65
N ILE A 67 -1.56 -30.71 -9.63
CA ILE A 67 -1.28 -29.94 -10.84
C ILE A 67 -1.48 -30.83 -12.05
N GLU A 68 -2.38 -30.47 -12.92
CA GLU A 68 -2.66 -31.21 -14.15
C GLU A 68 -1.50 -31.10 -15.15
N ILE A 69 -0.98 -29.88 -15.34
CA ILE A 69 0.17 -29.60 -16.21
C ILE A 69 1.19 -28.80 -15.40
N PHE A 70 2.35 -29.39 -15.15
CA PHE A 70 3.46 -28.74 -14.47
C PHE A 70 4.36 -28.01 -15.48
N ASP A 71 3.87 -26.91 -16.00
CA ASP A 71 4.57 -26.04 -16.94
C ASP A 71 5.55 -25.05 -16.26
N ILE A 72 6.21 -24.22 -17.06
CA ILE A 72 7.14 -23.20 -16.54
C ILE A 72 6.41 -22.13 -15.71
N GLU A 73 5.15 -21.81 -15.99
CA GLU A 73 4.38 -20.87 -15.18
C GLU A 73 4.18 -21.41 -13.75
N LYS A 74 3.90 -22.71 -13.62
CA LYS A 74 3.82 -23.36 -12.31
C LYS A 74 5.18 -23.46 -11.62
N LEU A 75 6.24 -23.59 -12.38
CA LEU A 75 7.61 -23.58 -11.86
C LEU A 75 7.96 -22.18 -11.30
N ILE A 76 7.62 -21.09 -12.00
CA ILE A 76 7.79 -19.70 -11.51
C ILE A 76 7.01 -19.53 -10.19
N GLU A 77 5.73 -19.94 -10.17
CA GLU A 77 4.88 -19.85 -8.98
C GLU A 77 5.52 -20.60 -7.78
N LEU A 78 6.11 -21.77 -8.02
CA LEU A 78 6.80 -22.54 -6.97
C LEU A 78 8.08 -21.85 -6.48
N PHE A 79 8.94 -21.40 -7.37
CA PHE A 79 10.18 -20.73 -6.99
C PHE A 79 9.94 -19.45 -6.19
N GLU A 80 8.94 -18.68 -6.55
CA GLU A 80 8.58 -17.46 -5.82
C GLU A 80 7.87 -17.76 -4.49
N PHE A 81 7.15 -18.88 -4.40
CA PHE A 81 6.46 -19.26 -3.17
C PHE A 81 7.38 -19.87 -2.11
N VAL A 82 8.45 -20.56 -2.50
CA VAL A 82 9.40 -21.21 -1.58
C VAL A 82 10.37 -20.24 -0.91
N ILE A 83 10.23 -18.93 -1.15
CA ILE A 83 10.89 -17.89 -0.35
C ILE A 83 10.29 -17.91 1.06
N SER A 84 11.13 -17.85 2.11
CA SER A 84 10.66 -17.87 3.49
C SER A 84 9.70 -16.70 3.77
N PRO A 85 8.70 -16.86 4.66
CA PRO A 85 7.81 -15.75 5.03
C PRO A 85 8.55 -14.54 5.58
N SER A 86 9.68 -14.73 6.29
CA SER A 86 10.57 -13.66 6.75
C SER A 86 11.19 -12.90 5.58
N ASP A 87 11.72 -13.60 4.59
CA ASP A 87 12.35 -12.99 3.43
C ASP A 87 11.33 -12.24 2.55
N ARG A 88 10.09 -12.75 2.45
CA ARG A 88 9.00 -12.04 1.75
C ARG A 88 8.65 -10.70 2.39
N ILE A 89 8.67 -10.62 3.73
CA ILE A 89 8.38 -9.37 4.46
C ILE A 89 9.53 -8.38 4.25
N VAL A 90 10.77 -8.86 4.28
CA VAL A 90 11.98 -8.04 4.15
C VAL A 90 12.21 -7.61 2.69
N ASN A 91 12.03 -8.54 1.74
CA ASN A 91 12.36 -8.31 0.33
C ASN A 91 11.17 -7.84 -0.52
N GLY A 92 9.94 -7.89 0.02
CA GLY A 92 8.74 -7.40 -0.68
C GLY A 92 8.36 -8.19 -1.94
N ALA A 93 8.91 -9.40 -2.14
CA ALA A 93 8.67 -10.23 -3.30
C ALA A 93 7.18 -10.63 -3.44
N ILE A 94 6.60 -10.41 -4.62
CA ILE A 94 5.20 -10.71 -4.94
C ILE A 94 5.14 -11.32 -6.34
N TYR A 95 4.55 -12.52 -6.45
CA TYR A 95 4.29 -13.17 -7.74
C TYR A 95 3.41 -12.30 -8.64
N THR A 96 3.89 -12.01 -9.84
CA THR A 96 3.14 -11.27 -10.85
C THR A 96 2.39 -12.25 -11.77
N PRO A 97 1.05 -12.18 -11.87
CA PRO A 97 0.28 -13.04 -12.77
C PRO A 97 0.78 -12.96 -14.22
N SER A 98 0.80 -14.09 -14.91
CA SER A 98 1.28 -14.18 -16.31
C SER A 98 0.61 -13.19 -17.24
N GLU A 99 -0.72 -13.05 -17.15
CA GLU A 99 -1.51 -12.10 -17.96
C GLU A 99 -1.00 -10.65 -17.85
N ILE A 100 -0.59 -10.24 -16.67
CA ILE A 100 -0.05 -8.89 -16.42
C ILE A 100 1.37 -8.77 -16.98
N ARG A 101 2.22 -9.78 -16.77
CA ARG A 101 3.58 -9.80 -17.32
C ARG A 101 3.57 -9.76 -18.84
N ASP A 102 2.74 -10.61 -19.45
CA ASP A 102 2.61 -10.73 -20.91
C ASP A 102 2.11 -9.41 -21.50
N TYR A 103 1.15 -8.75 -20.85
CA TYR A 103 0.68 -7.44 -21.25
C TYR A 103 1.80 -6.39 -21.18
N ILE A 104 2.51 -6.29 -20.06
CA ILE A 104 3.58 -5.30 -19.87
C ILE A 104 4.69 -5.51 -20.90
N VAL A 105 5.15 -6.74 -21.07
CA VAL A 105 6.17 -7.08 -22.07
C VAL A 105 5.67 -6.76 -23.47
N ALA A 106 4.49 -7.22 -23.86
CA ALA A 106 3.93 -6.97 -25.20
C ALA A 106 3.78 -5.47 -25.50
N GLN A 107 3.35 -4.65 -24.53
CA GLN A 107 3.24 -3.20 -24.69
C GLN A 107 4.60 -2.51 -24.82
N SER A 108 5.61 -2.98 -24.07
CA SER A 108 6.97 -2.45 -24.13
C SER A 108 7.64 -2.75 -25.48
N PHE A 109 7.38 -3.91 -26.05
CA PHE A 109 7.89 -4.29 -27.38
C PHE A 109 7.18 -3.63 -28.58
N ARG A 110 5.99 -3.06 -28.40
CA ARG A 110 5.25 -2.44 -29.53
C ARG A 110 5.95 -1.24 -30.16
N ARG A 111 6.82 -0.59 -29.42
CA ARG A 111 7.56 0.59 -29.90
C ARG A 111 8.81 0.27 -30.68
N GLU A 112 9.45 -0.86 -30.40
CA GLU A 112 10.77 -1.17 -30.97
C GLU A 112 10.74 -1.50 -32.48
N GLY A 113 9.59 -1.84 -33.03
CA GLY A 113 9.47 -2.10 -34.46
C GLY A 113 10.57 -3.04 -34.97
N ASN A 114 11.38 -2.57 -35.93
CA ASN A 114 12.51 -3.31 -36.50
C ASN A 114 13.77 -3.31 -35.58
N GLY A 115 13.81 -2.52 -34.51
CA GLY A 115 14.94 -2.42 -33.57
C GLY A 115 15.06 -3.59 -32.58
N VAL A 116 14.04 -4.45 -32.48
CA VAL A 116 13.97 -5.58 -31.53
C VAL A 116 15.16 -6.56 -31.66
N ALA A 117 15.74 -6.68 -32.82
CA ALA A 117 16.83 -7.64 -33.10
C ALA A 117 18.05 -7.46 -32.17
N ASN A 118 18.33 -6.24 -31.74
CA ASN A 118 19.47 -5.89 -30.90
C ASN A 118 19.06 -5.31 -29.53
N ALA A 119 17.75 -5.27 -29.21
CA ALA A 119 17.26 -4.68 -27.99
C ALA A 119 17.77 -5.42 -26.75
N LYS A 120 18.29 -4.66 -25.79
CA LYS A 120 18.68 -5.14 -24.46
C LYS A 120 17.52 -4.91 -23.50
N ILE A 121 17.07 -5.97 -22.87
CA ILE A 121 15.91 -5.98 -21.99
C ILE A 121 16.36 -6.32 -20.58
N ALA A 122 16.02 -5.46 -19.63
CA ALA A 122 16.42 -5.66 -18.24
C ALA A 122 15.23 -5.78 -17.30
N ASP A 123 15.43 -6.52 -16.22
CA ASP A 123 14.64 -6.46 -15.00
C ASP A 123 15.59 -6.19 -13.82
N ILE A 124 15.45 -5.00 -13.22
CA ILE A 124 16.36 -4.50 -12.16
C ILE A 124 15.96 -4.96 -10.74
N ALA A 125 14.97 -5.83 -10.64
CA ALA A 125 14.55 -6.56 -9.43
C ALA A 125 13.94 -7.90 -9.84
N CYS A 126 14.74 -8.72 -10.57
CA CYS A 126 14.21 -9.79 -11.40
C CYS A 126 13.61 -10.98 -10.63
N GLY A 127 13.86 -11.07 -9.32
CA GLY A 127 13.38 -12.21 -8.54
C GLY A 127 13.79 -13.55 -9.16
N CYS A 128 12.82 -14.41 -9.43
CA CYS A 128 13.03 -15.65 -10.15
C CYS A 128 12.86 -15.50 -11.68
N SER A 129 12.95 -14.29 -12.22
CA SER A 129 12.93 -13.97 -13.67
C SER A 129 11.61 -14.23 -14.40
N GLY A 130 10.46 -14.07 -13.76
CA GLY A 130 9.18 -14.18 -14.45
C GLY A 130 9.05 -13.21 -15.65
N PHE A 131 9.45 -11.95 -15.51
CA PHE A 131 9.46 -10.97 -16.61
C PHE A 131 10.49 -11.31 -17.69
N LEU A 132 11.71 -11.71 -17.28
CA LEU A 132 12.76 -12.06 -18.24
C LEU A 132 12.42 -13.34 -19.03
N TYR A 133 11.71 -14.28 -18.41
CA TYR A 133 11.14 -15.45 -19.10
C TYR A 133 10.17 -15.01 -20.21
N THR A 134 9.19 -14.16 -19.88
CA THR A 134 8.23 -13.65 -20.88
C THR A 134 8.95 -12.87 -21.98
N ALA A 135 9.93 -12.03 -21.62
CA ALA A 135 10.72 -11.26 -22.57
C ALA A 135 11.56 -12.14 -23.51
N ALA A 136 12.20 -13.19 -22.98
CA ALA A 136 13.00 -14.14 -23.78
C ALA A 136 12.13 -14.88 -24.81
N LYS A 137 10.93 -15.32 -24.45
CA LYS A 137 9.97 -15.92 -25.38
C LYS A 137 9.55 -14.95 -26.48
N GLU A 138 9.26 -13.69 -26.11
CA GLU A 138 8.85 -12.67 -27.06
C GLU A 138 10.00 -12.30 -28.01
N LEU A 139 11.26 -12.22 -27.52
CA LEU A 139 12.45 -12.05 -28.36
C LEU A 139 12.58 -13.19 -29.35
N LYS A 140 12.55 -14.45 -28.90
CA LYS A 140 12.65 -15.61 -29.78
C LYS A 140 11.57 -15.59 -30.86
N ARG A 141 10.31 -15.30 -30.47
CA ARG A 141 9.18 -15.22 -31.41
C ARG A 141 9.39 -14.15 -32.50
N ARG A 142 9.98 -13.01 -32.14
CA ARG A 142 10.16 -11.86 -33.04
C ARG A 142 11.42 -11.96 -33.91
N THR A 143 12.50 -12.42 -33.33
CA THR A 143 13.83 -12.40 -33.96
C THR A 143 14.21 -13.73 -34.60
N GLY A 144 13.68 -14.84 -34.08
CA GLY A 144 14.12 -16.19 -34.44
C GLY A 144 15.48 -16.58 -33.83
N ASN A 145 16.09 -15.71 -33.03
CA ASN A 145 17.34 -16.02 -32.33
C ASN A 145 17.16 -17.22 -31.39
N ASP A 146 18.22 -18.03 -31.23
CA ASP A 146 18.24 -19.07 -30.20
C ASP A 146 18.36 -18.47 -28.79
N TYR A 147 18.07 -19.25 -27.76
CA TYR A 147 18.14 -18.78 -26.38
C TYR A 147 19.58 -18.54 -25.94
N GLN A 148 20.58 -19.22 -26.52
CA GLN A 148 21.97 -18.94 -26.24
C GLN A 148 22.33 -17.49 -26.60
N HIS A 149 21.93 -17.04 -27.78
CA HIS A 149 22.12 -15.64 -28.21
C HIS A 149 21.33 -14.66 -27.34
N ILE A 150 20.04 -14.97 -27.07
CA ILE A 150 19.14 -14.11 -26.28
C ILE A 150 19.70 -13.90 -24.87
N PHE A 151 20.13 -14.95 -24.19
CA PHE A 151 20.64 -14.84 -22.81
C PHE A 151 21.98 -14.13 -22.76
N GLN A 152 22.83 -14.32 -23.75
CA GLN A 152 24.16 -13.72 -23.82
C GLN A 152 24.12 -12.23 -24.19
N HIS A 153 23.14 -11.77 -24.98
CA HIS A 153 23.20 -10.43 -25.58
C HIS A 153 21.99 -9.55 -25.30
N GLN A 154 20.83 -10.13 -24.97
CA GLN A 154 19.57 -9.39 -24.95
C GLN A 154 18.85 -9.37 -23.59
N ILE A 155 19.11 -10.35 -22.71
CA ILE A 155 18.45 -10.44 -21.38
C ILE A 155 19.41 -10.09 -20.28
N PHE A 156 19.00 -9.12 -19.43
CA PHE A 156 19.77 -8.60 -18.31
C PHE A 156 18.92 -8.65 -17.02
N GLY A 157 19.53 -9.02 -15.90
CA GLY A 157 18.83 -9.11 -14.63
C GLY A 157 19.68 -8.63 -13.47
N LEU A 158 19.01 -8.08 -12.47
CA LEU A 158 19.62 -7.75 -11.18
C LEU A 158 18.67 -8.16 -10.06
N ASP A 159 19.20 -8.83 -9.05
CA ASP A 159 18.49 -9.09 -7.80
C ASP A 159 19.46 -9.05 -6.63
N ILE A 160 18.98 -8.60 -5.47
CA ILE A 160 19.80 -8.52 -4.26
C ILE A 160 20.11 -9.90 -3.69
N GLN A 161 19.29 -10.92 -4.02
CA GLN A 161 19.41 -12.25 -3.47
C GLN A 161 20.09 -13.21 -4.44
N GLU A 162 21.22 -13.79 -4.04
CA GLU A 162 21.95 -14.76 -4.85
C GLU A 162 21.11 -15.99 -5.22
N TYR A 163 20.24 -16.48 -4.31
CA TYR A 163 19.37 -17.61 -4.61
C TYR A 163 18.34 -17.27 -5.70
N SER A 164 17.84 -16.01 -5.76
CA SER A 164 16.94 -15.54 -6.82
C SER A 164 17.65 -15.55 -8.17
N VAL A 165 18.88 -15.04 -8.22
CA VAL A 165 19.73 -15.05 -9.42
C VAL A 165 19.97 -16.48 -9.89
N ASN A 166 20.25 -17.42 -9.00
CA ASN A 166 20.44 -18.84 -9.35
C ASN A 166 19.14 -19.47 -9.89
N ARG A 167 17.97 -19.18 -9.28
CA ARG A 167 16.67 -19.63 -9.78
C ARG A 167 16.31 -19.02 -11.13
N SER A 168 16.68 -17.76 -11.36
CA SER A 168 16.56 -17.11 -12.65
C SER A 168 17.30 -17.86 -13.76
N LYS A 169 18.57 -18.20 -13.50
CA LYS A 169 19.39 -18.99 -14.42
C LYS A 169 18.82 -20.39 -14.63
N LEU A 170 18.29 -21.03 -13.58
CA LEU A 170 17.59 -22.33 -13.68
C LEU A 170 16.36 -22.25 -14.56
N LEU A 171 15.49 -21.26 -14.31
CA LEU A 171 14.26 -21.06 -15.06
C LEU A 171 14.52 -20.85 -16.56
N LEU A 172 15.44 -19.96 -16.89
CA LEU A 172 15.80 -19.67 -18.28
C LEU A 172 16.49 -20.88 -18.95
N SER A 173 17.33 -21.62 -18.23
CA SER A 173 17.93 -22.85 -18.75
C SER A 173 16.87 -23.93 -19.02
N LEU A 174 15.86 -24.05 -18.14
CA LEU A 174 14.76 -25.00 -18.32
C LEU A 174 13.83 -24.57 -19.47
N LEU A 175 13.62 -23.27 -19.68
CA LEU A 175 12.93 -22.75 -20.85
C LEU A 175 13.64 -23.22 -22.15
N ALA A 176 14.93 -22.96 -22.25
CA ALA A 176 15.73 -23.35 -23.42
C ALA A 176 15.69 -24.87 -23.64
N LEU A 177 15.88 -25.66 -22.57
CA LEU A 177 15.81 -27.11 -22.63
C LEU A 177 14.43 -27.62 -23.09
N SER A 178 13.34 -26.98 -22.62
CA SER A 178 11.96 -27.36 -22.99
C SER A 178 11.65 -27.11 -24.47
N GLU A 179 12.37 -26.18 -25.07
CA GLU A 179 12.28 -25.88 -26.51
C GLU A 179 13.40 -26.53 -27.34
N GLY A 180 14.13 -27.50 -26.75
CA GLY A 180 15.09 -28.34 -27.44
C GLY A 180 16.53 -27.79 -27.50
N GLU A 181 16.83 -26.69 -26.80
CA GLU A 181 18.18 -26.15 -26.72
C GLU A 181 18.93 -26.67 -25.48
N ASP A 182 19.66 -27.76 -25.63
CA ASP A 182 20.50 -28.37 -24.58
C ASP A 182 21.98 -28.09 -24.87
N VAL A 183 22.43 -26.85 -24.61
CA VAL A 183 23.83 -26.45 -24.75
C VAL A 183 24.62 -26.75 -23.49
N GLU A 184 25.94 -26.88 -23.59
CA GLU A 184 26.81 -27.23 -22.46
C GLU A 184 26.75 -26.19 -21.34
N GLU A 185 26.74 -24.88 -21.70
CA GLU A 185 26.67 -23.76 -20.77
C GLU A 185 26.00 -22.57 -21.45
N PHE A 186 25.08 -21.90 -20.73
CA PHE A 186 24.52 -20.61 -21.12
C PHE A 186 25.27 -19.48 -20.40
N HIS A 187 25.53 -18.40 -21.13
CA HIS A 187 26.05 -17.16 -20.56
C HIS A 187 24.88 -16.22 -20.24
N PHE A 188 24.80 -15.80 -18.97
CA PHE A 188 23.72 -14.95 -18.48
C PHE A 188 24.26 -13.61 -17.98
N ASN A 189 23.61 -12.52 -18.34
CA ASN A 189 23.84 -11.18 -17.77
C ASN A 189 22.91 -10.94 -16.58
N ILE A 190 22.88 -11.87 -15.65
CA ILE A 190 22.06 -11.79 -14.42
C ILE A 190 22.99 -11.73 -13.22
N HIS A 191 22.94 -10.62 -12.49
CA HIS A 191 23.88 -10.25 -11.45
C HIS A 191 23.22 -10.20 -10.08
N THR A 192 24.01 -10.49 -9.04
CA THR A 192 23.61 -10.25 -7.66
C THR A 192 24.08 -8.87 -7.25
N GLY A 193 23.17 -8.01 -6.75
CA GLY A 193 23.52 -6.66 -6.30
C GLY A 193 22.33 -5.85 -5.83
N ASP A 194 22.59 -4.81 -5.05
CA ASP A 194 21.58 -3.84 -4.61
C ASP A 194 21.36 -2.79 -5.69
N ALA A 195 20.15 -2.74 -6.26
CA ALA A 195 19.78 -1.80 -7.32
C ALA A 195 19.93 -0.33 -6.89
N LEU A 196 19.85 -0.03 -5.58
CA LEU A 196 20.05 1.34 -5.07
C LEU A 196 21.45 1.90 -5.31
N ILE A 197 22.44 1.03 -5.49
CA ILE A 197 23.85 1.40 -5.65
C ILE A 197 24.55 0.72 -6.83
N PHE A 198 23.85 -0.17 -7.53
CA PHE A 198 24.45 -0.92 -8.63
C PHE A 198 24.72 -0.02 -9.83
N ASN A 199 25.94 -0.07 -10.36
CA ASN A 199 26.33 0.70 -11.53
C ASN A 199 26.66 -0.23 -12.71
N TRP A 200 25.81 -0.20 -13.73
CA TRP A 200 25.95 -1.02 -14.94
C TRP A 200 27.25 -0.74 -15.72
N ASN A 201 27.81 0.49 -15.63
CA ASN A 201 29.09 0.81 -16.25
C ASN A 201 30.28 0.05 -15.62
N ASN A 202 30.14 -0.46 -14.41
CA ASN A 202 31.18 -1.29 -13.78
C ASN A 202 31.19 -2.72 -14.34
N VAL A 203 30.13 -3.13 -15.02
CA VAL A 203 29.96 -4.49 -15.54
C VAL A 203 30.07 -4.51 -17.06
N TYR A 204 29.61 -3.45 -17.73
CA TYR A 204 29.62 -3.34 -19.19
C TYR A 204 30.33 -2.07 -19.63
N GLU A 205 31.40 -2.21 -20.41
CA GLU A 205 32.10 -1.07 -21.00
C GLU A 205 31.16 -0.32 -21.97
N ASN A 206 31.15 1.03 -21.86
CA ASN A 206 30.33 1.91 -22.70
C ASN A 206 28.82 1.58 -22.64
N PHE A 207 28.30 1.30 -21.46
CA PHE A 207 26.88 1.07 -21.26
C PHE A 207 26.06 2.29 -21.68
N GLN A 208 25.15 2.11 -22.65
CA GLN A 208 24.31 3.17 -23.22
C GLN A 208 22.85 3.10 -22.76
N GLY A 209 22.56 2.24 -21.78
CA GLY A 209 21.21 1.99 -21.30
C GLY A 209 20.57 0.76 -21.92
N PHE A 210 19.35 0.49 -21.45
CA PHE A 210 18.49 -0.60 -21.92
C PHE A 210 17.36 -0.04 -22.77
N GLU A 211 17.07 -0.66 -23.89
CA GLU A 211 15.93 -0.31 -24.73
C GLU A 211 14.61 -0.60 -24.02
N ILE A 212 14.56 -1.68 -23.23
CA ILE A 212 13.37 -2.04 -22.47
C ILE A 212 13.78 -2.40 -21.04
N ILE A 213 13.12 -1.79 -20.05
CA ILE A 213 13.16 -2.24 -18.66
C ILE A 213 11.75 -2.66 -18.25
N VAL A 214 11.59 -3.88 -17.75
CA VAL A 214 10.32 -4.39 -17.23
C VAL A 214 10.51 -4.94 -15.83
N GLY A 215 9.46 -4.99 -15.03
CA GLY A 215 9.59 -5.60 -13.72
C GLY A 215 8.46 -5.26 -12.76
N ASN A 216 8.61 -5.83 -11.57
CA ASN A 216 7.78 -5.57 -10.40
C ASN A 216 8.68 -5.16 -9.23
N PRO A 217 8.98 -3.87 -9.04
CA PRO A 217 9.84 -3.38 -7.97
C PRO A 217 9.38 -3.85 -6.57
N PRO A 218 10.29 -4.02 -5.60
CA PRO A 218 9.97 -4.56 -4.28
C PRO A 218 9.07 -3.62 -3.45
N TYR A 219 7.96 -4.15 -2.87
CA TYR A 219 7.01 -3.40 -2.05
C TYR A 219 7.39 -3.48 -0.57
N VAL A 220 8.53 -2.89 -0.21
CA VAL A 220 9.01 -2.83 1.17
C VAL A 220 8.71 -1.45 1.75
N SER A 221 7.94 -1.44 2.85
CA SER A 221 7.68 -0.19 3.56
C SER A 221 8.94 0.33 4.24
N ALA A 222 9.12 1.65 4.25
CA ALA A 222 10.24 2.34 4.91
C ALA A 222 10.51 1.88 6.36
N ARG A 223 9.48 1.40 7.07
CA ARG A 223 9.62 0.88 8.43
C ARG A 223 10.39 -0.44 8.51
N ASN A 224 10.32 -1.23 7.44
CA ASN A 224 10.90 -2.58 7.36
C ASN A 224 12.27 -2.59 6.67
N LEU A 225 12.72 -1.47 6.11
CA LEU A 225 14.05 -1.33 5.55
C LEU A 225 15.10 -1.45 6.65
N ASP A 226 16.21 -2.12 6.37
CA ASP A 226 17.40 -2.13 7.22
C ASP A 226 18.12 -0.77 7.21
N VAL A 227 19.22 -0.67 7.91
CA VAL A 227 19.97 0.59 8.06
C VAL A 227 20.63 0.98 6.74
N GLU A 228 21.21 0.04 6.04
CA GLU A 228 21.94 0.25 4.79
C GLU A 228 20.99 0.71 3.68
N ALA A 229 19.89 0.01 3.47
CA ALA A 229 18.86 0.40 2.51
C ALA A 229 18.29 1.80 2.82
N LYS A 230 18.10 2.16 4.10
CA LYS A 230 17.66 3.51 4.50
C LYS A 230 18.67 4.61 4.16
N GLU A 231 19.96 4.33 4.19
CA GLU A 231 20.97 5.29 3.76
C GLU A 231 21.04 5.35 2.22
N ASN A 232 21.06 4.21 1.54
CA ASN A 232 21.16 4.14 0.09
C ASN A 232 19.97 4.79 -0.64
N ILE A 233 18.76 4.66 -0.09
CA ILE A 233 17.55 5.28 -0.67
C ILE A 233 17.60 6.81 -0.72
N LYS A 234 18.36 7.45 0.19
CA LYS A 234 18.52 8.91 0.24
C LYS A 234 19.32 9.48 -0.93
N ASN A 235 20.08 8.64 -1.63
CA ASN A 235 20.85 9.06 -2.81
C ASN A 235 19.95 9.42 -3.99
N TRP A 236 18.67 9.03 -3.96
CA TRP A 236 17.72 9.21 -5.04
C TRP A 236 16.81 10.42 -4.78
N SER A 237 16.77 11.35 -5.71
CA SER A 237 16.03 12.62 -5.57
C SER A 237 14.52 12.41 -5.37
N VAL A 238 13.96 11.35 -5.94
CA VAL A 238 12.55 10.95 -5.79
C VAL A 238 12.21 10.46 -4.37
N SER A 239 13.20 10.22 -3.54
CA SER A 239 13.06 9.68 -2.18
C SER A 239 13.17 10.74 -1.07
N THR A 240 13.15 12.02 -1.40
CA THR A 240 13.36 13.13 -0.44
C THR A 240 12.12 13.53 0.35
N SER A 241 10.95 12.94 0.08
CA SER A 241 9.69 13.28 0.75
C SER A 241 9.19 12.18 1.68
N GLY A 242 8.89 12.53 2.92
CA GLY A 242 8.31 11.62 3.90
C GLY A 242 9.23 10.46 4.28
N ASN A 243 8.67 9.24 4.32
CA ASN A 243 9.39 7.99 4.50
C ASN A 243 9.09 7.10 3.30
N PRO A 244 9.87 7.18 2.22
CA PRO A 244 9.57 6.51 0.96
C PRO A 244 9.66 4.99 1.09
N ASP A 245 8.69 4.31 0.47
CA ASP A 245 8.73 2.87 0.29
C ASP A 245 9.73 2.53 -0.83
N LEU A 246 10.29 1.32 -0.80
CA LEU A 246 11.44 0.93 -1.65
C LEU A 246 11.14 1.00 -3.16
N TYR A 247 9.89 0.83 -3.61
CA TYR A 247 9.55 0.92 -5.03
C TYR A 247 9.75 2.33 -5.63
N ILE A 248 9.75 3.39 -4.82
CA ILE A 248 9.83 4.78 -5.29
C ILE A 248 11.14 5.08 -6.03
N PRO A 249 12.34 4.82 -5.47
CA PRO A 249 13.59 5.05 -6.20
C PRO A 249 13.73 4.19 -7.46
N PHE A 250 13.08 3.03 -7.54
CA PHE A 250 13.15 2.18 -8.73
C PHE A 250 12.64 2.87 -10.01
N PHE A 251 11.72 3.83 -9.88
CA PHE A 251 11.32 4.64 -11.03
C PHE A 251 12.47 5.47 -11.58
N GLN A 252 13.22 6.15 -10.73
CA GLN A 252 14.37 6.94 -11.16
C GLN A 252 15.51 6.04 -11.62
N ILE A 253 15.82 4.98 -10.88
CA ILE A 253 16.84 3.99 -11.26
C ILE A 253 16.54 3.42 -12.65
N GLY A 254 15.32 2.96 -12.87
CA GLY A 254 14.92 2.42 -14.17
C GLY A 254 14.98 3.47 -15.27
N TYR A 255 14.45 4.67 -15.04
CA TYR A 255 14.42 5.74 -16.04
C TYR A 255 15.84 6.21 -16.44
N GLU A 256 16.75 6.37 -15.47
CA GLU A 256 18.13 6.77 -15.74
C GLU A 256 18.95 5.69 -16.48
N ASN A 257 18.59 4.42 -16.29
CA ASN A 257 19.22 3.30 -17.01
C ASN A 257 18.55 2.95 -18.35
N LEU A 258 17.53 3.71 -18.80
CA LEU A 258 17.01 3.57 -20.17
C LEU A 258 17.98 4.15 -21.20
N ALA A 259 18.08 3.47 -22.33
CA ALA A 259 18.65 4.03 -23.56
C ALA A 259 17.79 5.20 -24.07
N GLU A 260 18.31 5.99 -25.00
CA GLU A 260 17.52 7.01 -25.70
C GLU A 260 16.31 6.36 -26.40
N ASN A 261 15.13 6.93 -26.20
CA ASN A 261 13.84 6.39 -26.64
C ASN A 261 13.45 5.05 -26.00
N GLY A 262 14.18 4.58 -25.01
CA GLY A 262 13.85 3.36 -24.27
C GLY A 262 12.55 3.48 -23.48
N ILE A 263 11.98 2.33 -23.12
CA ILE A 263 10.73 2.23 -22.38
C ILE A 263 10.90 1.40 -21.11
N LEU A 264 10.33 1.90 -20.00
CA LEU A 264 10.19 1.19 -18.75
C LEU A 264 8.74 0.77 -18.58
N GLY A 265 8.48 -0.49 -18.25
CA GLY A 265 7.16 -1.05 -17.93
C GLY A 265 7.14 -1.70 -16.55
N PHE A 266 6.60 -1.02 -15.55
CA PHE A 266 6.50 -1.53 -14.18
C PHE A 266 5.06 -1.77 -13.76
N ILE A 267 4.83 -2.88 -13.03
CA ILE A 267 3.68 -2.96 -12.12
C ILE A 267 4.14 -2.56 -10.72
N THR A 268 3.40 -1.66 -10.08
CA THR A 268 3.81 -1.11 -8.78
C THR A 268 2.62 -0.63 -7.97
N MET A 269 2.84 -0.11 -6.76
CA MET A 269 1.78 0.46 -5.94
C MET A 269 1.31 1.81 -6.49
N ASN A 270 -0.01 2.03 -6.54
CA ASN A 270 -0.60 3.31 -6.96
C ASN A 270 -0.59 4.39 -5.87
N THR A 271 -0.10 4.05 -4.66
CA THR A 271 -0.09 4.97 -3.52
C THR A 271 0.73 6.23 -3.74
N PHE A 272 1.69 6.22 -4.66
CA PHE A 272 2.47 7.41 -4.98
C PHE A 272 1.63 8.54 -5.60
N PHE A 273 0.45 8.26 -6.15
CA PHE A 273 -0.41 9.32 -6.70
C PHE A 273 -0.79 10.35 -5.65
N LYS A 274 -1.07 9.93 -4.41
CA LYS A 274 -1.65 10.79 -3.37
C LYS A 274 -0.86 10.87 -2.07
N SER A 275 0.09 9.94 -1.84
CA SER A 275 0.84 9.90 -0.58
C SER A 275 1.86 11.04 -0.47
N LEU A 276 2.17 11.42 0.78
CA LEU A 276 3.29 12.31 1.09
C LEU A 276 4.62 11.73 0.55
N ASN A 277 4.80 10.40 0.68
CA ASN A 277 6.01 9.71 0.24
C ASN A 277 6.22 9.79 -1.28
N GLY A 278 5.15 9.86 -2.06
CA GLY A 278 5.20 9.99 -3.52
C GLY A 278 5.43 11.42 -4.04
N ARG A 279 5.49 12.44 -3.16
CA ARG A 279 5.58 13.86 -3.58
C ARG A 279 6.80 14.14 -4.43
N ALA A 280 7.99 13.68 -4.01
CA ALA A 280 9.23 13.90 -4.74
C ALA A 280 9.23 13.16 -6.09
N LEU A 281 8.64 11.97 -6.16
CA LEU A 281 8.49 11.22 -7.42
C LEU A 281 7.56 11.95 -8.41
N ARG A 282 6.40 12.43 -7.94
CA ARG A 282 5.49 13.22 -8.79
C ARG A 282 6.16 14.48 -9.30
N LYS A 283 6.88 15.18 -8.42
CA LYS A 283 7.65 16.37 -8.79
C LYS A 283 8.74 16.06 -9.83
N TYR A 284 9.42 14.93 -9.69
CA TYR A 284 10.40 14.45 -10.67
C TYR A 284 9.76 14.26 -12.06
N PHE A 285 8.57 13.64 -12.13
CA PHE A 285 7.86 13.47 -13.39
C PHE A 285 7.39 14.79 -14.01
N GLU A 286 6.88 15.72 -13.19
CA GLU A 286 6.46 17.06 -13.62
C GLU A 286 7.65 17.87 -14.15
N ASP A 287 8.76 17.93 -13.41
CA ASP A 287 9.93 18.73 -13.76
C ASP A 287 10.63 18.25 -15.03
N ASN A 288 10.61 16.96 -15.29
CA ASN A 288 11.23 16.36 -16.47
C ASN A 288 10.24 16.17 -17.63
N ASN A 289 8.99 16.64 -17.52
CA ASN A 289 7.95 16.37 -18.51
C ASN A 289 7.96 14.91 -18.99
N THR A 290 8.09 13.98 -18.02
CA THR A 290 8.28 12.56 -18.32
C THR A 290 7.09 12.01 -19.11
N SER A 291 7.34 11.34 -20.23
CA SER A 291 6.29 10.61 -20.94
C SER A 291 5.85 9.41 -20.10
N ILE A 292 4.67 9.50 -19.48
CA ILE A 292 4.13 8.46 -18.61
C ILE A 292 2.72 8.07 -19.02
N ARG A 293 2.48 6.75 -19.08
CA ARG A 293 1.18 6.13 -19.30
C ARG A 293 0.87 5.21 -18.12
N ILE A 294 -0.31 5.38 -17.52
CA ILE A 294 -0.71 4.73 -16.29
C ILE A 294 -2.00 3.92 -16.52
N ILE A 295 -2.01 2.67 -16.07
CA ILE A 295 -3.20 1.85 -15.89
C ILE A 295 -3.42 1.66 -14.40
N ASP A 296 -4.44 2.30 -13.84
CA ASP A 296 -4.73 2.26 -12.41
C ASP A 296 -5.83 1.24 -12.10
N PHE A 297 -5.49 0.23 -11.31
CA PHE A 297 -6.48 -0.75 -10.84
C PHE A 297 -7.26 -0.28 -9.61
N GLY A 298 -7.00 0.92 -9.10
CA GLY A 298 -7.68 1.48 -7.94
C GLY A 298 -7.60 0.58 -6.73
N THR A 299 -8.76 0.14 -6.25
CA THR A 299 -8.89 -0.80 -5.11
C THR A 299 -8.96 -2.27 -5.53
N LEU A 300 -8.95 -2.56 -6.84
CA LEU A 300 -8.97 -3.93 -7.33
C LEU A 300 -7.71 -4.68 -6.92
N GLN A 301 -7.87 -5.85 -6.35
CA GLN A 301 -6.75 -6.69 -5.95
C GLN A 301 -6.26 -7.53 -7.14
N ILE A 302 -5.07 -7.19 -7.65
CA ILE A 302 -4.39 -7.94 -8.70
C ILE A 302 -3.64 -9.14 -8.10
N PHE A 303 -3.05 -8.97 -6.93
CA PHE A 303 -2.29 -10.01 -6.25
C PHE A 303 -3.13 -10.77 -5.22
N LYS A 304 -3.11 -12.09 -5.26
CA LYS A 304 -3.89 -12.96 -4.33
C LYS A 304 -3.37 -12.91 -2.88
N SER A 305 -2.12 -12.54 -2.67
CA SER A 305 -1.42 -12.70 -1.39
C SER A 305 -1.29 -11.44 -0.54
N LYS A 306 -1.59 -10.25 -1.09
CA LYS A 306 -1.46 -8.97 -0.37
C LYS A 306 -2.57 -8.00 -0.77
N SER A 307 -3.12 -7.28 0.19
CA SER A 307 -4.03 -6.15 -0.02
C SER A 307 -3.23 -4.91 -0.47
N THR A 308 -2.64 -4.98 -1.67
CA THR A 308 -1.91 -3.86 -2.28
C THR A 308 -2.70 -3.32 -3.46
N TYR A 309 -2.89 -2.03 -3.51
CA TYR A 309 -3.49 -1.32 -4.63
C TYR A 309 -2.40 -0.97 -5.62
N THR A 310 -2.57 -1.37 -6.86
CA THR A 310 -1.52 -1.34 -7.88
C THR A 310 -1.91 -0.58 -9.12
N CYS A 311 -0.88 -0.20 -9.88
CA CYS A 311 -0.99 0.35 -11.22
C CYS A 311 0.12 -0.23 -12.11
N ILE A 312 -0.09 -0.19 -13.42
CA ILE A 312 0.98 -0.39 -14.39
C ILE A 312 1.40 1.00 -14.89
N CYS A 313 2.70 1.25 -14.88
CA CYS A 313 3.28 2.48 -15.40
C CYS A 313 4.23 2.16 -16.55
N PHE A 314 4.04 2.83 -17.69
CA PHE A 314 5.00 2.85 -18.77
C PHE A 314 5.64 4.24 -18.81
N LEU A 315 6.96 4.30 -18.67
CA LEU A 315 7.73 5.54 -18.81
C LEU A 315 8.59 5.43 -20.08
N GLU A 316 8.59 6.47 -20.86
CA GLU A 316 9.41 6.54 -22.06
C GLU A 316 10.44 7.67 -21.88
N LYS A 317 11.69 7.45 -22.32
CA LYS A 317 12.74 8.47 -22.27
C LYS A 317 12.49 9.50 -23.38
N ALA A 318 11.38 10.22 -23.23
CA ALA A 318 10.91 11.25 -24.13
C ALA A 318 10.13 12.30 -23.33
N GLU A 319 10.09 13.54 -23.81
CA GLU A 319 9.30 14.60 -23.19
C GLU A 319 7.84 14.54 -23.62
N GLN A 320 6.95 14.70 -22.65
CA GLN A 320 5.50 14.78 -22.85
C GLN A 320 4.87 15.69 -21.79
N HIS A 321 4.01 16.61 -22.18
CA HIS A 321 3.40 17.58 -21.26
C HIS A 321 2.12 17.09 -20.57
N PHE A 322 1.78 15.82 -20.73
CA PHE A 322 0.59 15.21 -20.14
C PHE A 322 0.83 13.75 -19.72
N VAL A 323 0.06 13.31 -18.76
CA VAL A 323 -0.04 11.91 -18.33
C VAL A 323 -1.16 11.24 -19.13
N GLU A 324 -0.91 10.07 -19.72
CA GLU A 324 -1.95 9.20 -20.25
C GLU A 324 -2.47 8.29 -19.13
N TYR A 325 -3.75 8.34 -18.82
CA TYR A 325 -4.35 7.63 -17.69
C TYR A 325 -5.56 6.79 -18.09
N TYR A 326 -5.58 5.55 -17.66
CA TYR A 326 -6.70 4.62 -17.79
C TYR A 326 -7.07 4.03 -16.43
N LYS A 327 -8.35 4.15 -16.05
CA LYS A 327 -8.91 3.52 -14.84
C LYS A 327 -9.51 2.18 -15.20
N SER A 328 -8.97 1.09 -14.67
CA SER A 328 -9.55 -0.24 -14.82
C SER A 328 -10.63 -0.48 -13.76
N THR A 329 -11.83 -0.83 -14.18
CA THR A 329 -12.96 -1.10 -13.27
C THR A 329 -13.19 -2.59 -13.02
N LYS A 330 -12.77 -3.46 -13.95
CA LYS A 330 -13.00 -4.92 -13.88
C LYS A 330 -11.72 -5.74 -14.11
N LYS A 331 -10.55 -5.18 -13.80
CA LYS A 331 -9.21 -5.74 -14.11
C LYS A 331 -8.93 -5.85 -15.62
N GLU A 332 -9.72 -5.18 -16.44
CA GLU A 332 -9.52 -5.14 -17.88
C GLU A 332 -8.30 -4.27 -18.22
N LEU A 333 -7.56 -4.70 -19.22
CA LEU A 333 -6.40 -3.99 -19.73
C LEU A 333 -6.75 -3.29 -21.04
N PRO A 334 -6.35 -2.02 -21.25
CA PRO A 334 -6.68 -1.29 -22.45
C PRO A 334 -5.99 -1.90 -23.67
N THR A 335 -6.73 -2.00 -24.76
CA THR A 335 -6.25 -2.59 -26.02
C THR A 335 -5.63 -1.58 -26.98
N ASN A 336 -6.01 -0.30 -26.85
CA ASN A 336 -5.50 0.80 -27.66
C ASN A 336 -5.30 2.09 -26.83
N ARG A 337 -4.64 3.10 -27.40
CA ARG A 337 -4.35 4.37 -26.74
C ARG A 337 -5.56 5.30 -26.61
N ASP A 338 -6.59 5.13 -27.41
CA ASP A 338 -7.77 6.00 -27.37
C ASP A 338 -8.59 5.81 -26.08
N GLN A 339 -8.35 4.71 -25.37
CA GLN A 339 -8.98 4.43 -24.08
C GLN A 339 -8.36 5.23 -22.91
N TYR A 340 -7.24 5.93 -23.14
CA TYR A 340 -6.59 6.73 -22.11
C TYR A 340 -7.06 8.18 -22.15
N SER A 341 -7.38 8.73 -21.00
CA SER A 341 -7.53 10.18 -20.83
C SER A 341 -6.16 10.85 -20.77
N ARG A 342 -6.08 12.12 -21.22
CA ARG A 342 -4.86 12.92 -21.18
C ARG A 342 -5.01 14.04 -20.17
N ILE A 343 -4.10 14.11 -19.21
CA ILE A 343 -4.12 15.08 -18.12
C ILE A 343 -2.82 15.87 -18.18
N ASN A 344 -2.89 17.16 -18.51
CA ASN A 344 -1.71 18.01 -18.57
C ASN A 344 -1.04 18.12 -17.20
N TYR A 345 0.29 18.12 -17.15
CA TYR A 345 1.06 18.31 -15.92
C TYR A 345 0.71 19.62 -15.21
N GLN A 346 0.37 20.67 -15.94
CA GLN A 346 -0.07 21.95 -15.38
C GLN A 346 -1.35 21.85 -14.53
N ASN A 347 -2.17 20.82 -14.76
CA ASN A 347 -3.39 20.55 -14.00
C ASN A 347 -3.17 19.58 -12.84
N LEU A 348 -1.94 19.12 -12.64
CA LEU A 348 -1.54 18.21 -11.56
C LEU A 348 -0.78 19.00 -10.49
N ASP A 349 -0.80 18.53 -9.25
CA ASP A 349 -0.07 19.14 -8.13
C ASP A 349 0.72 18.04 -7.40
N ALA A 350 2.04 18.03 -7.60
CA ALA A 350 2.91 17.08 -6.92
C ALA A 350 2.81 17.18 -5.39
N LYS A 351 2.55 18.37 -4.84
CA LYS A 351 2.50 18.62 -3.40
C LYS A 351 1.19 18.11 -2.78
N LYS A 352 0.05 18.39 -3.42
CA LYS A 352 -1.27 17.96 -2.94
C LYS A 352 -1.53 16.47 -3.25
N GLY A 353 -1.05 16.00 -4.39
CA GLY A 353 -1.29 14.67 -4.96
C GLY A 353 -1.91 14.76 -6.35
N TRP A 354 -1.71 13.73 -7.17
CA TRP A 354 -2.30 13.63 -8.50
C TRP A 354 -3.73 13.08 -8.42
N ASN A 355 -4.70 13.88 -8.81
CA ASN A 355 -6.06 13.43 -9.07
C ASN A 355 -6.17 13.09 -10.56
N LEU A 356 -5.86 11.86 -10.91
CA LEU A 356 -5.82 11.38 -12.29
C LEU A 356 -7.22 11.03 -12.83
N ASN A 357 -8.19 10.89 -11.95
CA ASN A 357 -9.60 10.69 -12.26
C ASN A 357 -10.36 11.97 -11.87
N ASP A 358 -11.27 12.42 -12.71
CA ASP A 358 -12.19 13.55 -12.39
C ASP A 358 -11.52 14.87 -11.95
N ASN A 359 -10.34 15.16 -12.48
CA ASN A 359 -9.57 16.35 -12.09
C ASN A 359 -10.35 17.66 -12.26
N VAL A 360 -11.21 17.75 -13.26
CA VAL A 360 -12.03 18.96 -13.50
C VAL A 360 -13.03 19.17 -12.36
N ILE A 361 -13.76 18.12 -11.96
CA ILE A 361 -14.73 18.16 -10.86
C ILE A 361 -14.02 18.52 -9.55
N ILE A 362 -12.90 17.87 -9.24
CA ILE A 362 -12.14 18.12 -8.01
C ILE A 362 -11.59 19.55 -7.99
N SER A 363 -11.03 20.04 -9.10
CA SER A 363 -10.53 21.42 -9.18
C SER A 363 -11.64 22.43 -8.97
N ARG A 364 -12.86 22.17 -9.47
CA ARG A 364 -14.02 23.02 -9.28
C ARG A 364 -14.48 23.03 -7.82
N ILE A 365 -14.57 21.84 -7.18
CA ILE A 365 -14.88 21.73 -5.75
C ILE A 365 -13.85 22.51 -4.91
N GLU A 366 -12.55 22.36 -5.17
CA GLU A 366 -11.49 23.04 -4.41
C GLU A 366 -11.44 24.56 -4.66
N ALA A 367 -11.92 25.03 -5.81
CA ALA A 367 -11.97 26.45 -6.14
C ALA A 367 -13.22 27.18 -5.60
N THR A 368 -14.21 26.43 -5.10
CA THR A 368 -15.48 27.00 -4.63
C THR A 368 -15.34 27.52 -3.19
N GLY A 369 -15.42 28.84 -2.99
CA GLY A 369 -15.40 29.47 -1.67
C GLY A 369 -14.08 29.36 -0.91
N THR A 370 -14.15 29.18 0.40
CA THR A 370 -12.98 29.08 1.29
C THR A 370 -12.57 27.65 1.53
N PRO A 371 -11.27 27.28 1.44
CA PRO A 371 -10.82 25.93 1.78
C PRO A 371 -11.22 25.51 3.19
N PHE A 372 -11.72 24.30 3.35
CA PHE A 372 -12.17 23.75 4.63
C PHE A 372 -11.16 23.96 5.77
N GLY A 373 -9.87 23.70 5.51
CA GLY A 373 -8.81 23.81 6.52
C GLY A 373 -8.48 25.23 6.96
N GLU A 374 -8.93 26.25 6.22
CA GLU A 374 -8.83 27.65 6.60
C GLU A 374 -10.01 28.06 7.50
N LYS A 375 -11.21 27.54 7.21
CA LYS A 375 -12.44 27.84 7.93
C LYS A 375 -12.60 26.98 9.20
N TYR A 376 -12.29 25.69 9.13
CA TYR A 376 -12.54 24.73 10.20
C TYR A 376 -11.25 24.08 10.73
N LYS A 377 -11.10 24.10 12.07
CA LYS A 377 -10.00 23.42 12.74
C LYS A 377 -10.42 22.00 13.13
N THR A 378 -9.70 21.00 12.64
CA THR A 378 -9.88 19.62 13.05
C THR A 378 -8.95 19.25 14.20
N ARG A 379 -9.45 18.45 15.13
CA ARG A 379 -8.73 17.95 16.31
C ARG A 379 -8.82 16.44 16.38
N HIS A 380 -7.71 15.80 16.67
CA HIS A 380 -7.68 14.35 16.97
C HIS A 380 -8.18 14.08 18.37
N GLY A 381 -8.76 12.92 18.61
CA GLY A 381 -9.13 12.48 19.96
C GLY A 381 -7.93 12.22 20.87
N ILE A 382 -8.21 11.98 22.13
CA ILE A 382 -7.17 11.67 23.12
C ILE A 382 -6.40 10.41 22.76
N ALA A 383 -5.15 10.34 23.19
CA ALA A 383 -4.27 9.21 22.92
C ALA A 383 -3.65 8.67 24.21
N THR A 384 -4.30 7.69 24.80
CA THR A 384 -3.83 7.04 26.05
C THR A 384 -2.58 6.20 25.82
N LEU A 385 -2.35 5.69 24.59
CA LEU A 385 -1.40 4.63 24.20
C LEU A 385 -1.66 3.28 24.89
N LYS A 386 -2.73 3.16 25.68
CA LYS A 386 -3.22 1.93 26.31
C LYS A 386 -4.72 2.04 26.57
N ASN A 387 -5.51 2.12 25.50
CA ASN A 387 -6.96 2.27 25.60
C ASN A 387 -7.59 1.14 26.44
N ASP A 388 -7.08 -0.07 26.31
CA ASP A 388 -7.48 -1.26 27.06
C ASP A 388 -7.35 -1.13 28.59
N ILE A 389 -6.56 -0.18 29.09
CA ILE A 389 -6.40 0.11 30.52
C ILE A 389 -7.33 1.25 30.96
N TYR A 390 -7.47 2.28 30.14
CA TYR A 390 -8.17 3.50 30.55
C TYR A 390 -9.63 3.57 30.12
N ILE A 391 -10.00 2.93 29.00
CA ILE A 391 -11.32 3.07 28.36
C ILE A 391 -12.08 1.74 28.50
N PHE A 392 -13.32 1.81 28.97
CA PHE A 392 -14.12 0.63 29.23
C PHE A 392 -15.62 0.91 29.13
N LYS A 393 -16.39 -0.12 28.85
CA LYS A 393 -17.82 -0.16 29.15
C LYS A 393 -17.99 -0.83 30.51
N PRO A 394 -18.62 -0.19 31.51
CA PRO A 394 -18.91 -0.82 32.79
C PRO A 394 -19.72 -2.10 32.58
N VAL A 395 -19.32 -3.18 33.24
CA VAL A 395 -20.10 -4.43 33.25
C VAL A 395 -21.21 -4.40 34.31
N ALA A 396 -21.07 -3.52 35.29
CA ALA A 396 -22.05 -3.17 36.33
C ALA A 396 -21.70 -1.79 36.89
N GLU A 397 -22.63 -1.17 37.60
CA GLU A 397 -22.43 0.04 38.39
C GLU A 397 -23.30 0.03 39.66
N ASP A 398 -22.86 0.75 40.66
CA ASP A 398 -23.63 1.11 41.86
C ASP A 398 -23.58 2.64 42.08
N ASP A 399 -23.91 3.13 43.27
CA ASP A 399 -23.95 4.58 43.53
C ASP A 399 -22.57 5.23 43.41
N ASP A 400 -21.49 4.55 43.83
CA ASP A 400 -20.14 5.09 43.94
C ASP A 400 -19.18 4.62 42.84
N TYR A 401 -19.41 3.43 42.25
CA TYR A 401 -18.44 2.76 41.40
C TYR A 401 -18.99 2.33 40.04
N PHE A 402 -18.13 2.42 39.01
CA PHE A 402 -18.23 1.64 37.80
C PHE A 402 -17.38 0.38 37.94
N TYR A 403 -17.89 -0.77 37.49
CA TYR A 403 -17.15 -2.03 37.54
C TYR A 403 -16.51 -2.33 36.18
N LEU A 404 -15.16 -2.33 36.17
CA LEU A 404 -14.33 -2.57 34.98
C LEU A 404 -13.84 -4.02 34.97
N GLN A 405 -14.08 -4.74 33.86
CA GLN A 405 -13.56 -6.10 33.66
C GLN A 405 -12.25 -6.02 32.85
N ASN A 406 -11.11 -6.32 33.48
CA ASN A 406 -9.80 -6.34 32.81
C ASN A 406 -8.87 -7.38 33.46
N GLY A 407 -9.08 -8.66 33.09
CA GLY A 407 -8.46 -9.81 33.76
C GLY A 407 -9.18 -10.19 35.07
N SER A 408 -9.38 -9.22 35.95
CA SER A 408 -10.23 -9.29 37.15
C SER A 408 -11.29 -8.19 37.11
N LEU A 409 -12.23 -8.23 38.03
CA LEU A 409 -13.24 -7.18 38.20
C LEU A 409 -12.70 -6.12 39.17
N TYR A 410 -12.72 -4.87 38.73
CA TYR A 410 -12.22 -3.73 39.50
C TYR A 410 -13.33 -2.68 39.67
N PRO A 411 -13.66 -2.29 40.91
CA PRO A 411 -14.47 -1.11 41.16
C PRO A 411 -13.61 0.14 40.90
N ILE A 412 -14.14 1.09 40.14
CA ILE A 412 -13.48 2.37 39.82
C ILE A 412 -14.43 3.48 40.29
N GLU A 413 -13.97 4.41 41.08
CA GLU A 413 -14.78 5.53 41.58
C GLU A 413 -15.36 6.34 40.40
N LYS A 414 -16.67 6.61 40.42
CA LYS A 414 -17.36 7.39 39.38
C LYS A 414 -16.74 8.78 39.19
N GLY A 415 -16.29 9.41 40.30
CA GLY A 415 -15.73 10.75 40.28
C GLY A 415 -14.41 10.94 39.54
N ILE A 416 -13.71 9.85 39.18
CA ILE A 416 -12.51 9.92 38.34
C ILE A 416 -12.80 9.53 36.86
N CYS A 417 -14.02 9.13 36.55
CA CYS A 417 -14.41 8.73 35.20
C CYS A 417 -15.10 9.87 34.49
N LYS A 418 -14.84 9.96 33.18
CA LYS A 418 -15.57 10.83 32.24
C LYS A 418 -16.18 10.01 31.12
N ASP A 419 -17.16 10.58 30.44
CA ASP A 419 -17.70 10.00 29.22
C ASP A 419 -16.74 10.20 28.06
N ILE A 420 -16.62 9.20 27.22
CA ILE A 420 -15.75 9.23 26.04
C ILE A 420 -16.41 8.57 24.84
N LEU A 421 -16.40 9.29 23.74
CA LEU A 421 -16.94 8.84 22.46
C LEU A 421 -15.89 8.07 21.64
N ASN A 422 -16.24 6.89 21.14
CA ASN A 422 -15.47 6.21 20.10
C ASN A 422 -15.91 6.68 18.72
N SER A 423 -15.28 7.73 18.20
CA SER A 423 -15.69 8.36 16.93
C SER A 423 -15.58 7.42 15.73
N ASN A 424 -14.74 6.39 15.73
CA ASN A 424 -14.70 5.43 14.62
C ASN A 424 -15.97 4.57 14.50
N LYS A 425 -16.75 4.42 15.57
CA LYS A 425 -18.04 3.72 15.51
C LYS A 425 -19.06 4.48 14.68
N LEU A 426 -18.91 5.79 14.50
CA LEU A 426 -19.75 6.62 13.63
C LEU A 426 -19.67 6.24 12.14
N SER A 427 -18.71 5.42 11.73
CA SER A 427 -18.68 4.84 10.38
C SER A 427 -19.78 3.81 10.14
N ARG A 428 -20.42 3.27 11.20
CA ARG A 428 -21.37 2.15 11.13
C ARG A 428 -22.71 2.43 11.79
N ASP A 429 -22.71 3.16 12.91
CA ASP A 429 -23.88 3.34 13.77
C ASP A 429 -23.96 4.76 14.30
N ILE A 430 -25.18 5.28 14.44
CA ILE A 430 -25.49 6.62 14.93
C ILE A 430 -26.08 6.61 16.36
N ASN A 431 -26.24 5.44 16.96
CA ASN A 431 -26.81 5.41 18.30
C ASN A 431 -25.76 5.87 19.33
N PHE A 432 -26.03 7.02 19.96
CA PHE A 432 -25.17 7.67 20.95
C PHE A 432 -24.78 6.69 22.08
N ASP A 433 -25.73 5.95 22.61
CA ASP A 433 -25.52 5.02 23.73
C ASP A 433 -24.56 3.87 23.38
N THR A 434 -24.50 3.50 22.08
CA THR A 434 -23.60 2.42 21.63
C THR A 434 -22.16 2.87 21.50
N VAL A 435 -21.92 4.16 21.27
CA VAL A 435 -20.60 4.72 20.97
C VAL A 435 -19.93 5.39 22.16
N ILE A 436 -20.69 5.64 23.26
CA ILE A 436 -20.17 6.17 24.53
C ILE A 436 -19.61 5.05 25.39
N GLU A 437 -18.48 5.33 26.00
CA GLU A 437 -17.75 4.50 26.95
C GLU A 437 -17.31 5.36 28.13
N LYS A 438 -16.73 4.78 29.17
CA LYS A 438 -16.12 5.51 30.29
C LYS A 438 -14.61 5.52 30.11
N VAL A 439 -13.99 6.64 30.50
CA VAL A 439 -12.52 6.74 30.58
C VAL A 439 -12.12 7.08 32.01
N LEU A 440 -11.18 6.29 32.55
CA LEU A 440 -10.48 6.65 33.77
C LEU A 440 -9.58 7.85 33.45
N PHE A 441 -9.93 9.04 34.03
CA PHE A 441 -9.35 10.33 33.70
C PHE A 441 -8.53 10.90 34.87
N PRO A 442 -7.25 10.52 35.05
CA PRO A 442 -6.43 10.88 36.21
C PRO A 442 -5.86 12.32 36.07
N TYR A 443 -6.73 13.27 35.78
CA TYR A 443 -6.41 14.70 35.62
C TYR A 443 -7.38 15.56 36.41
N ASN A 444 -6.96 16.78 36.72
CA ASN A 444 -7.83 17.77 37.34
C ASN A 444 -8.90 18.29 36.35
N ASP A 445 -9.88 19.03 36.86
CA ASP A 445 -11.02 19.51 36.07
C ASP A 445 -10.83 20.95 35.54
N GLU A 446 -9.59 21.36 35.29
CA GLU A 446 -9.28 22.65 34.67
C GLU A 446 -9.53 22.62 33.16
N VAL A 447 -9.63 23.82 32.53
CA VAL A 447 -9.75 23.96 31.06
C VAL A 447 -8.58 23.29 30.36
N LYS A 448 -7.38 23.38 30.94
CA LYS A 448 -6.17 22.67 30.48
C LYS A 448 -5.77 21.64 31.55
N PRO A 449 -6.34 20.44 31.52
CA PRO A 449 -6.14 19.45 32.56
C PRO A 449 -4.67 19.06 32.75
N LYS A 450 -4.25 18.97 34.02
CA LYS A 450 -2.95 18.48 34.45
C LYS A 450 -3.12 17.16 35.19
N ALA A 451 -2.15 16.26 35.07
CA ALA A 451 -2.20 15.00 35.79
C ALA A 451 -2.30 15.24 37.33
N LEU A 452 -3.16 14.50 37.97
CA LEU A 452 -3.34 14.55 39.42
C LEU A 452 -2.02 14.25 40.14
N ASP A 453 -1.86 14.79 41.35
CA ASP A 453 -0.77 14.35 42.21
C ASP A 453 -1.00 12.90 42.64
N GLU A 454 0.08 12.12 42.79
CA GLU A 454 -0.03 10.68 43.09
C GLU A 454 -0.63 10.43 44.49
N ASP A 455 -0.29 11.25 45.46
CA ASP A 455 -0.83 11.11 46.82
C ASP A 455 -2.31 11.51 46.84
N PHE A 456 -2.68 12.59 46.16
CA PHE A 456 -4.09 12.98 45.97
C PHE A 456 -4.91 11.87 45.28
N LEU A 457 -4.37 11.26 44.22
CA LEU A 457 -5.02 10.16 43.50
C LEU A 457 -5.24 8.95 44.42
N ARG A 458 -4.22 8.63 45.23
CA ARG A 458 -4.29 7.52 46.22
C ARG A 458 -5.31 7.75 47.31
N GLU A 459 -5.40 8.97 47.81
CA GLU A 459 -6.33 9.31 48.93
C GLU A 459 -7.77 9.47 48.42
N LYS A 460 -7.97 10.17 47.33
CA LYS A 460 -9.30 10.52 46.80
C LYS A 460 -9.96 9.38 46.01
N PHE A 461 -9.15 8.58 45.29
CA PHE A 461 -9.60 7.52 44.37
C PHE A 461 -8.79 6.22 44.59
N PRO A 462 -8.87 5.62 45.79
CA PRO A 462 -8.01 4.49 46.16
C PRO A 462 -8.21 3.27 45.25
N ARG A 463 -9.41 3.00 44.78
CA ARG A 463 -9.69 1.84 43.89
C ARG A 463 -9.12 2.03 42.50
N ALA A 464 -9.28 3.20 41.93
CA ALA A 464 -8.67 3.54 40.65
C ALA A 464 -7.13 3.51 40.75
N PHE A 465 -6.56 4.00 41.86
CA PHE A 465 -5.12 3.95 42.10
C PHE A 465 -4.62 2.51 42.20
N GLU A 466 -5.31 1.65 42.99
CA GLU A 466 -4.99 0.21 43.11
C GLU A 466 -5.00 -0.48 41.74
N TYR A 467 -6.05 -0.24 40.94
CA TYR A 467 -6.11 -0.76 39.55
C TYR A 467 -4.94 -0.31 38.71
N LEU A 468 -4.62 1.00 38.70
CA LEU A 468 -3.48 1.54 37.92
C LEU A 468 -2.15 0.95 38.40
N GLN A 469 -1.95 0.71 39.70
CA GLN A 469 -0.76 0.05 40.24
C GLN A 469 -0.59 -1.37 39.70
N VAL A 470 -1.65 -2.15 39.60
CA VAL A 470 -1.64 -3.49 38.99
C VAL A 470 -1.19 -3.39 37.51
N LYS A 471 -1.58 -2.34 36.82
CA LYS A 471 -1.24 -2.12 35.40
C LYS A 471 0.08 -1.37 35.15
N LYS A 472 0.78 -0.92 36.19
CA LYS A 472 1.97 -0.08 36.13
C LYS A 472 3.06 -0.63 35.21
N LYS A 473 3.33 -1.95 35.27
CA LYS A 473 4.33 -2.60 34.39
C LYS A 473 3.95 -2.51 32.90
N ILE A 474 2.67 -2.64 32.57
CA ILE A 474 2.17 -2.53 31.21
C ILE A 474 2.26 -1.09 30.72
N LEU A 475 1.91 -0.12 31.59
CA LEU A 475 2.01 1.31 31.28
C LEU A 475 3.46 1.75 31.06
N ALA A 476 4.43 1.20 31.79
CA ALA A 476 5.86 1.45 31.59
C ALA A 476 6.36 0.97 30.22
N GLY A 477 5.70 -0.01 29.59
CA GLY A 477 6.03 -0.51 28.26
C GLY A 477 5.56 0.37 27.09
N ARG A 478 4.85 1.48 27.34
CA ARG A 478 4.43 2.43 26.28
C ARG A 478 5.65 3.04 25.57
N ASP A 479 5.51 3.38 24.27
CA ASP A 479 6.60 3.88 23.45
C ASP A 479 7.88 3.00 23.52
N LYS A 480 7.69 1.67 23.63
CA LYS A 480 8.78 0.69 23.79
C LYS A 480 9.65 0.95 25.05
N GLY A 481 9.03 1.49 26.10
CA GLY A 481 9.71 1.82 27.36
C GLY A 481 10.55 3.11 27.31
N LYS A 482 10.49 3.88 26.22
CA LYS A 482 11.28 5.13 26.03
C LYS A 482 10.45 6.40 26.26
N GLY A 483 9.15 6.27 26.51
CA GLY A 483 8.25 7.41 26.71
C GLY A 483 8.55 8.15 28.02
N LYS A 484 8.51 9.50 27.97
CA LYS A 484 8.52 10.36 29.16
C LYS A 484 7.13 10.92 29.34
N TYR A 485 6.53 10.69 30.50
CA TYR A 485 5.16 11.11 30.84
C TYR A 485 5.19 11.99 32.07
N GLU A 486 4.20 12.90 32.20
CA GLU A 486 4.08 13.82 33.34
C GLU A 486 3.99 13.06 34.68
N LYS A 487 3.17 12.01 34.70
CA LYS A 487 3.09 10.99 35.75
C LYS A 487 3.05 9.61 35.09
N TRP A 488 3.48 8.55 35.79
CA TRP A 488 3.49 7.19 35.23
C TRP A 488 2.10 6.69 34.80
N PHE A 489 1.04 7.21 35.42
CA PHE A 489 -0.37 6.93 35.11
C PHE A 489 -1.01 7.94 34.16
N ALA A 490 -0.32 8.99 33.74
CA ALA A 490 -0.84 9.93 32.75
C ALA A 490 -1.00 9.29 31.36
N PHE A 491 -1.83 9.84 30.49
CA PHE A 491 -1.99 9.35 29.11
C PHE A 491 -0.69 9.50 28.31
N GLY A 492 -0.59 8.72 27.26
CA GLY A 492 0.62 8.71 26.44
C GLY A 492 0.87 10.00 25.67
N ARG A 493 -0.17 10.76 25.38
CA ARG A 493 -0.11 12.12 24.79
C ARG A 493 -1.09 13.04 25.51
N THR A 494 -0.70 14.28 25.71
CA THR A 494 -1.52 15.30 26.39
C THR A 494 -2.34 16.15 25.42
N GLN A 495 -2.16 15.96 24.12
CA GLN A 495 -3.00 16.62 23.12
C GLN A 495 -4.48 16.28 23.32
N SER A 496 -5.35 17.22 23.06
CA SER A 496 -6.81 17.01 23.10
C SER A 496 -7.43 16.75 24.48
N LEU A 497 -6.73 17.07 25.56
CA LEU A 497 -7.29 17.06 26.91
C LEU A 497 -8.05 18.37 27.24
N GLU A 498 -7.74 19.47 26.56
CA GLU A 498 -8.36 20.78 26.79
C GLU A 498 -9.86 20.72 26.54
N LYS A 499 -10.63 21.27 27.49
CA LYS A 499 -12.07 21.41 27.36
C LYS A 499 -12.39 22.39 26.22
N VAL A 500 -13.30 21.99 25.36
CA VAL A 500 -13.79 22.81 24.25
C VAL A 500 -15.30 22.64 24.16
N GLY A 501 -16.00 23.71 23.81
CA GLY A 501 -17.45 23.72 23.69
C GLY A 501 -17.97 22.83 22.56
N ASN A 502 -18.77 23.38 21.67
CA ASN A 502 -19.38 22.64 20.58
C ASN A 502 -18.35 21.82 19.79
N LYS A 503 -18.68 20.55 19.54
CA LYS A 503 -17.87 19.58 18.82
C LYS A 503 -18.73 18.87 17.79
N LEU A 504 -18.22 18.76 16.55
CA LEU A 504 -18.78 17.90 15.52
C LEU A 504 -17.83 16.69 15.31
N PHE A 505 -18.22 15.54 15.81
CA PHE A 505 -17.43 14.32 15.75
C PHE A 505 -17.61 13.57 14.45
N PHE A 506 -16.53 12.93 13.96
CA PHE A 506 -16.53 12.05 12.80
C PHE A 506 -15.43 11.00 12.86
N PRO A 507 -15.59 9.87 12.12
CA PRO A 507 -14.61 8.79 12.15
C PRO A 507 -13.34 9.20 11.38
N LYS A 508 -12.24 8.52 11.67
CA LYS A 508 -11.00 8.69 10.91
C LYS A 508 -11.03 7.99 9.55
N PHE A 509 -11.78 6.88 9.47
CA PHE A 509 -11.93 6.06 8.26
C PHE A 509 -13.38 5.64 8.11
N SER A 510 -13.87 5.60 6.87
CA SER A 510 -15.20 5.07 6.55
C SER A 510 -15.19 4.39 5.18
N ASP A 511 -16.05 3.39 4.99
CA ASP A 511 -16.33 2.71 3.72
C ASP A 511 -17.61 3.24 3.03
N LYS A 512 -18.37 4.08 3.73
CA LYS A 512 -19.58 4.75 3.27
C LYS A 512 -19.65 6.17 3.83
N ILE A 513 -20.64 6.94 3.43
CA ILE A 513 -20.91 8.25 4.06
C ILE A 513 -21.06 8.02 5.56
N PRO A 514 -20.20 8.60 6.39
CA PRO A 514 -20.25 8.39 7.83
C PRO A 514 -21.35 9.24 8.47
N SER A 515 -21.73 8.85 9.68
CA SER A 515 -22.57 9.70 10.53
C SER A 515 -21.71 10.70 11.27
N TYR A 516 -22.28 11.88 11.51
CA TYR A 516 -21.67 12.96 12.25
C TYR A 516 -22.50 13.29 13.49
N LEU A 517 -21.84 13.48 14.63
CA LEU A 517 -22.49 13.75 15.91
C LEU A 517 -22.07 15.10 16.44
N ILE A 518 -23.04 15.96 16.79
CA ILE A 518 -22.80 17.23 17.45
C ILE A 518 -23.02 17.06 18.95
N SER A 519 -22.14 17.66 19.76
CA SER A 519 -22.30 17.77 21.20
C SER A 519 -21.78 19.12 21.69
N ASN A 520 -22.51 19.72 22.62
CA ASN A 520 -22.14 20.94 23.35
C ASN A 520 -21.61 20.64 24.76
N ASP A 521 -21.47 19.36 25.13
CA ASP A 521 -20.94 18.94 26.42
C ASP A 521 -19.41 19.14 26.46
N ASP A 522 -18.93 20.08 27.26
CA ASP A 522 -17.51 20.40 27.42
C ASP A 522 -16.69 19.23 27.95
N ASP A 523 -17.30 18.36 28.75
CA ASP A 523 -16.66 17.24 29.43
C ASP A 523 -16.61 15.98 28.58
N LEU A 524 -17.41 15.90 27.52
CA LEU A 524 -17.40 14.75 26.62
C LEU A 524 -16.07 14.67 25.85
N LEU A 525 -15.28 13.67 26.17
CA LEU A 525 -14.04 13.35 25.48
C LEU A 525 -14.31 12.45 24.25
N PHE A 526 -13.29 12.27 23.41
CA PHE A 526 -13.37 11.36 22.28
C PHE A 526 -12.02 10.74 21.93
N TYR A 527 -12.04 9.61 21.24
CA TYR A 527 -10.86 8.91 20.76
C TYR A 527 -11.13 8.19 19.43
N ASN A 528 -10.07 7.71 18.77
CA ASN A 528 -10.11 6.97 17.50
C ASN A 528 -10.73 7.72 16.30
N GLY A 529 -10.97 9.03 16.41
CA GLY A 529 -11.55 9.83 15.33
C GLY A 529 -11.09 11.26 15.38
N GLN A 530 -11.90 12.14 14.83
CA GLN A 530 -11.66 13.58 14.77
C GLN A 530 -12.90 14.38 15.17
N ALA A 531 -12.69 15.64 15.48
CA ALA A 531 -13.78 16.60 15.67
C ALA A 531 -13.43 17.95 15.05
N ILE A 532 -14.43 18.66 14.55
CA ILE A 532 -14.39 20.11 14.31
C ILE A 532 -14.75 20.78 15.64
N ILE A 533 -14.07 21.85 15.99
CA ILE A 533 -14.23 22.57 17.26
C ILE A 533 -14.25 24.07 17.06
N GLY A 534 -14.85 24.79 18.02
CA GLY A 534 -14.73 26.27 18.13
C GLY A 534 -15.72 27.05 17.25
N HIS A 535 -16.86 26.46 16.89
CA HIS A 535 -17.92 27.08 16.08
C HIS A 535 -19.28 27.06 16.81
N SER A 536 -20.22 27.90 16.35
CA SER A 536 -21.59 27.89 16.85
C SER A 536 -22.30 26.54 16.51
N GLU A 537 -23.39 26.26 17.23
CA GLU A 537 -24.18 25.06 16.94
C GLU A 537 -24.77 25.10 15.52
N GLU A 538 -25.26 26.27 15.10
CA GLU A 538 -25.80 26.51 13.76
C GLU A 538 -24.74 26.20 12.68
N GLU A 539 -23.52 26.70 12.85
CA GLU A 539 -22.43 26.45 11.90
C GLU A 539 -22.01 24.96 11.91
N MET A 540 -22.08 24.28 13.08
CA MET A 540 -21.86 22.84 13.16
C MET A 540 -22.94 22.04 12.43
N LEU A 541 -24.19 22.49 12.49
CA LEU A 541 -25.30 21.89 11.74
C LEU A 541 -25.11 22.06 10.23
N LEU A 542 -24.75 23.27 9.78
CA LEU A 542 -24.48 23.54 8.36
C LEU A 542 -23.34 22.64 7.85
N VAL A 543 -22.20 22.65 8.51
CA VAL A 543 -21.05 21.85 8.07
C VAL A 543 -21.36 20.36 8.12
N LYS A 544 -22.14 19.89 9.09
CA LYS A 544 -22.61 18.50 9.14
C LYS A 544 -23.36 18.12 7.87
N LYS A 545 -24.32 18.94 7.42
CA LYS A 545 -25.11 18.70 6.20
C LYS A 545 -24.22 18.59 4.96
N ILE A 546 -23.20 19.46 4.86
CA ILE A 546 -22.22 19.43 3.76
C ILE A 546 -21.39 18.15 3.81
N LEU A 547 -20.88 17.77 4.99
CA LEU A 547 -20.05 16.58 5.15
C LEU A 547 -20.83 15.25 5.00
N GLU A 548 -22.14 15.27 5.23
CA GLU A 548 -23.04 14.13 4.98
C GLU A 548 -23.50 14.05 3.52
N SER A 549 -23.11 15.01 2.66
CA SER A 549 -23.49 15.04 1.27
C SER A 549 -22.74 14.00 0.41
N ARG A 550 -23.40 13.60 -0.65
CA ARG A 550 -22.85 12.78 -1.73
C ARG A 550 -21.65 13.46 -2.39
N LEU A 551 -21.68 14.80 -2.53
CA LEU A 551 -20.60 15.61 -3.06
C LEU A 551 -19.32 15.50 -2.22
N PHE A 552 -19.41 15.65 -0.90
CA PHE A 552 -18.26 15.52 -0.02
C PHE A 552 -17.72 14.09 -0.01
N TRP A 553 -18.58 13.08 -0.03
CA TRP A 553 -18.17 11.69 -0.09
C TRP A 553 -17.44 11.36 -1.40
N TYR A 554 -17.94 11.86 -2.52
CA TYR A 554 -17.27 11.78 -3.82
C TYR A 554 -15.87 12.40 -3.75
N TYR A 555 -15.77 13.62 -3.18
CA TYR A 555 -14.48 14.28 -2.98
C TYR A 555 -13.51 13.43 -2.16
N ILE A 556 -13.94 12.85 -1.05
CA ILE A 556 -13.12 11.97 -0.21
C ILE A 556 -12.69 10.70 -0.95
N LYS A 557 -13.58 10.04 -1.67
CA LYS A 557 -13.23 8.83 -2.46
C LYS A 557 -12.21 9.13 -3.55
N THR A 558 -12.27 10.33 -4.14
CA THR A 558 -11.40 10.74 -5.24
C THR A 558 -10.05 11.27 -4.74
N THR A 559 -10.02 12.03 -3.63
CA THR A 559 -8.79 12.71 -3.16
C THR A 559 -8.05 11.98 -2.04
N SER A 560 -8.73 11.16 -1.26
CA SER A 560 -8.14 10.48 -0.11
C SER A 560 -7.50 9.15 -0.51
N LYS A 561 -6.54 8.71 0.30
CA LYS A 561 -5.90 7.41 0.13
C LYS A 561 -6.85 6.31 0.60
N PRO A 562 -7.15 5.30 -0.24
CA PRO A 562 -7.88 4.13 0.21
C PRO A 562 -7.06 3.35 1.25
N TYR A 563 -7.73 2.87 2.28
CA TYR A 563 -7.21 1.95 3.28
C TYR A 563 -7.79 0.55 3.02
N SER A 564 -7.35 -0.48 3.70
CA SER A 564 -7.80 -1.85 3.39
C SER A 564 -9.35 -1.96 3.32
N SER A 565 -9.86 -2.76 2.37
CA SER A 565 -11.30 -3.06 2.22
C SER A 565 -12.20 -1.85 1.93
N ASP A 566 -11.79 -0.99 1.00
CA ASP A 566 -12.53 0.19 0.53
C ASP A 566 -12.82 1.28 1.58
N TYR A 567 -12.11 1.28 2.70
CA TYR A 567 -12.13 2.38 3.65
C TYR A 567 -11.33 3.57 3.14
N TYR A 568 -11.90 4.76 3.24
CA TYR A 568 -11.26 6.03 2.88
C TYR A 568 -10.95 6.85 4.12
N SER A 569 -9.84 7.61 4.08
CA SER A 569 -9.41 8.42 5.20
C SER A 569 -10.08 9.79 5.20
N LEU A 570 -10.72 10.14 6.30
CA LEU A 570 -11.28 11.47 6.59
C LEU A 570 -10.28 12.35 7.36
N ASN A 571 -8.99 12.04 7.30
CA ASN A 571 -7.98 12.85 7.99
C ASN A 571 -7.96 14.28 7.45
N GLY A 572 -7.73 15.25 8.33
CA GLY A 572 -7.66 16.67 8.01
C GLY A 572 -6.76 17.01 6.80
N THR A 573 -5.73 16.23 6.53
CA THR A 573 -4.89 16.37 5.35
C THR A 573 -5.66 16.23 4.04
N TYR A 574 -6.67 15.35 3.98
CA TYR A 574 -7.47 15.09 2.78
C TYR A 574 -8.69 16.00 2.66
N ILE A 575 -9.26 16.45 3.78
CA ILE A 575 -10.46 17.29 3.77
C ILE A 575 -10.16 18.79 3.67
N LYS A 576 -8.95 19.23 4.01
CA LYS A 576 -8.59 20.65 4.18
C LYS A 576 -8.74 21.51 2.92
N ASN A 577 -8.64 20.91 1.73
CA ASN A 577 -8.75 21.64 0.46
C ASN A 577 -10.19 21.65 -0.09
N PHE A 578 -11.13 20.93 0.52
CA PHE A 578 -12.53 20.98 0.12
C PHE A 578 -13.03 22.41 0.26
N GLY A 579 -13.55 23.01 -0.81
CA GLY A 579 -14.02 24.38 -0.79
C GLY A 579 -15.38 24.48 -0.08
N ILE A 580 -15.53 25.44 0.80
CA ILE A 580 -16.78 25.76 1.49
C ILE A 580 -17.33 27.06 0.92
N PRO A 581 -18.49 27.05 0.24
CA PRO A 581 -19.10 28.26 -0.33
C PRO A 581 -19.46 29.29 0.72
N GLU A 582 -19.60 30.53 0.28
CA GLU A 582 -20.26 31.59 1.05
C GLU A 582 -21.77 31.51 0.76
N PHE A 583 -22.48 30.79 1.60
CA PHE A 583 -23.94 30.68 1.51
C PHE A 583 -24.65 31.95 1.98
N THR A 584 -25.77 32.25 1.36
CA THR A 584 -26.69 33.27 1.87
C THR A 584 -27.41 32.77 3.14
N ASN A 585 -28.02 33.67 3.91
CA ASN A 585 -28.82 33.24 5.07
C ASN A 585 -29.96 32.27 4.68
N ASP A 586 -30.62 32.54 3.55
CA ASP A 586 -31.69 31.68 3.04
C ASP A 586 -31.15 30.27 2.68
N ASP A 587 -29.95 30.19 2.10
CA ASP A 587 -29.29 28.88 1.79
C ASP A 587 -28.94 28.14 3.08
N ILE A 588 -28.45 28.83 4.10
CA ILE A 588 -28.12 28.27 5.42
C ILE A 588 -29.38 27.71 6.08
N ASP A 589 -30.44 28.52 6.12
CA ASP A 589 -31.74 28.10 6.68
C ASP A 589 -32.33 26.92 5.94
N PHE A 590 -32.21 26.89 4.61
CA PHE A 590 -32.63 25.75 3.79
C PHE A 590 -31.82 24.50 4.12
N LEU A 591 -30.49 24.57 4.07
CA LEU A 591 -29.61 23.41 4.31
C LEU A 591 -29.78 22.81 5.70
N ILE A 592 -29.95 23.64 6.73
CA ILE A 592 -30.12 23.17 8.11
C ILE A 592 -31.47 22.49 8.30
N ASN A 593 -32.54 23.05 7.74
CA ASN A 593 -33.92 22.62 8.01
C ASN A 593 -34.42 21.55 7.02
N GLU A 594 -33.78 21.35 5.85
CA GLU A 594 -34.18 20.32 4.88
C GLU A 594 -33.87 18.90 5.44
N PRO A 595 -34.90 18.06 5.65
CA PRO A 595 -34.70 16.69 6.15
C PRO A 595 -34.27 15.70 5.07
N ASN A 596 -34.52 16.00 3.79
CA ASN A 596 -34.24 15.07 2.69
C ASN A 596 -32.84 15.27 2.14
N GLN A 597 -31.94 14.33 2.44
CA GLN A 597 -30.55 14.38 1.99
C GLN A 597 -30.40 14.44 0.46
N ASN A 598 -31.27 13.78 -0.32
CA ASN A 598 -31.19 13.83 -1.78
C ASN A 598 -31.46 15.25 -2.34
N ILE A 599 -32.31 16.04 -1.67
CA ILE A 599 -32.57 17.44 -2.04
C ILE A 599 -31.34 18.29 -1.71
N ILE A 600 -30.72 18.07 -0.55
CA ILE A 600 -29.47 18.73 -0.16
C ILE A 600 -28.35 18.38 -1.16
N ASP A 601 -28.22 17.12 -1.53
CA ASP A 601 -27.22 16.66 -2.50
C ASP A 601 -27.38 17.34 -3.86
N ALA A 602 -28.60 17.41 -4.38
CA ALA A 602 -28.89 18.10 -5.63
C ALA A 602 -28.60 19.61 -5.55
N PHE A 603 -28.98 20.25 -4.44
CA PHE A 603 -28.69 21.66 -4.19
C PHE A 603 -27.18 21.92 -4.17
N LEU A 604 -26.39 21.09 -3.47
CA LEU A 604 -24.95 21.25 -3.39
C LEU A 604 -24.28 20.98 -4.74
N GLU A 605 -24.70 19.97 -5.49
CA GLU A 605 -24.15 19.69 -6.82
C GLU A 605 -24.36 20.86 -7.79
N ASP A 606 -25.55 21.48 -7.76
CA ASP A 606 -25.86 22.68 -8.53
C ASP A 606 -25.04 23.88 -8.06
N TYR A 607 -24.92 24.08 -6.75
CA TYR A 607 -24.16 25.18 -6.17
C TYR A 607 -22.66 25.16 -6.51
N TYR A 608 -22.08 23.94 -6.59
CA TYR A 608 -20.71 23.74 -7.01
C TYR A 608 -20.54 23.62 -8.54
N ASP A 609 -21.63 23.70 -9.31
CA ASP A 609 -21.67 23.50 -10.76
C ASP A 609 -20.96 22.21 -11.19
N VAL A 610 -21.32 21.08 -10.58
CA VAL A 610 -20.75 19.77 -10.84
C VAL A 610 -21.84 18.72 -11.11
N GLN A 611 -21.54 17.78 -12.00
CA GLN A 611 -22.34 16.56 -12.18
C GLN A 611 -21.48 15.37 -11.76
N LEU A 612 -21.91 14.68 -10.71
CA LEU A 612 -21.17 13.54 -10.19
C LEU A 612 -21.44 12.28 -11.01
N ASN A 613 -20.41 11.48 -11.21
CA ASN A 613 -20.56 10.17 -11.82
C ASN A 613 -21.13 9.18 -10.79
N GLU A 614 -22.37 8.71 -10.99
CA GLU A 614 -23.08 7.81 -10.08
C GLU A 614 -22.38 6.45 -9.87
N GLU A 615 -21.59 5.97 -10.84
CA GLU A 615 -20.82 4.73 -10.70
C GLU A 615 -19.74 4.82 -9.58
N LEU A 616 -19.30 6.02 -9.23
CA LEU A 616 -18.31 6.26 -8.18
C LEU A 616 -18.94 6.45 -6.78
N ILE A 617 -20.26 6.53 -6.71
CA ILE A 617 -21.02 6.73 -5.48
C ILE A 617 -22.03 5.58 -5.35
N PRO A 618 -21.62 4.35 -5.09
CA PRO A 618 -22.58 3.30 -4.73
C PRO A 618 -23.31 3.70 -3.46
N GLY A 619 -24.62 3.66 -3.52
CA GLY A 619 -25.56 4.04 -2.47
C GLY A 619 -25.42 3.24 -1.17
#